data_08add4904df3fbe01f5bd83c06d30fd0
#
_entry.id   08add4904df3fbe01f5bd83c06d30fd0
#
_cell.length_a   1.000
_cell.length_b   1.000
_cell.length_c   1.000
_cell.angle_alpha   90.00
_cell.angle_beta   90.00
_cell.angle_gamma   90.00
#
_symmetry.space_group_name_H-M   'P 1'
#
loop_
_entity.id
_entity.type
_entity.pdbx_description
1 polymer ?
#
loop_
_entity_poly.entity_id
_entity_poly.type
_entity_poly.pdbx_seq_one_letter_code
_entity_poly.pdbx_strand_id
1 'polypeptide(L)'
;MKHKLLRHIIIILLLLLSVSSFGQQDPMFTQYMNNPQLINPAYAGSNGNLNFNGIFRKQWAGSGIDWAPTTTSLSINSPFLDYKVGVGLDFMHDDIGPLTLTGIFTDYAYHVQFQDEGTLSLGLKGGFNYYQKNLTGLITDEYDHYVNDHLVVEKPLFNVGVGAYYYTNTYFIGASVPTLIKSSLVDSENTLEIQSRKEQHLFLTAGYVFDINTLFKFKPTTMLRMVNGSPISFELSATAIFVEKIWFGVMYRFGDAMAVHARFEVKDGFQLGYSYDLTTSELSQYNSGTHEIFFSYTIRKSGKRILSPRYF
;
A
#
# COMPACT_ATOMS: atom_id res chain seq x y z
N MET A 1 -0.37 12.12 -50.64
CA MET A 1 -0.80 12.78 -49.38
C MET A 1 -1.04 11.76 -48.23
N LYS A 2 -1.76 10.67 -48.45
CA LYS A 2 -2.09 9.66 -47.39
C LYS A 2 -0.87 9.04 -46.67
N HIS A 3 0.21 8.72 -47.40
CA HIS A 3 1.42 8.16 -46.79
C HIS A 3 2.21 9.14 -45.93
N LYS A 4 2.18 10.44 -46.23
CA LYS A 4 2.81 11.44 -45.38
C LYS A 4 2.03 11.63 -44.08
N LEU A 5 0.69 11.65 -44.14
CA LEU A 5 -0.14 11.76 -42.95
C LEU A 5 0.03 10.55 -42.02
N LEU A 6 0.03 9.33 -42.58
CA LEU A 6 0.25 8.09 -41.80
C LEU A 6 1.61 8.11 -41.12
N ARG A 7 2.66 8.56 -41.79
CA ARG A 7 4.01 8.69 -41.24
C ARG A 7 4.07 9.69 -40.09
N HIS A 8 3.35 10.82 -40.15
CA HIS A 8 3.28 11.78 -39.05
C HIS A 8 2.49 11.24 -37.87
N ILE A 9 1.41 10.50 -38.11
CA ILE A 9 0.64 9.83 -37.04
C ILE A 9 1.50 8.79 -36.32
N ILE A 10 2.26 7.99 -37.06
CA ILE A 10 3.18 7.00 -36.49
C ILE A 10 4.29 7.67 -35.64
N ILE A 11 4.87 8.78 -36.15
CA ILE A 11 5.90 9.52 -35.40
C ILE A 11 5.30 10.14 -34.12
N ILE A 12 4.10 10.70 -34.20
CA ILE A 12 3.40 11.22 -32.99
C ILE A 12 3.08 10.11 -32.04
N LEU A 13 2.63 8.93 -32.51
CA LEU A 13 2.40 7.77 -31.66
C LEU A 13 3.69 7.27 -30.98
N LEU A 14 4.81 7.23 -31.72
CA LEU A 14 6.13 6.85 -31.19
C LEU A 14 6.67 7.88 -30.19
N LEU A 15 6.43 9.17 -30.39
CA LEU A 15 6.79 10.22 -29.44
C LEU A 15 5.93 10.17 -28.14
N LEU A 16 4.69 9.71 -28.23
CA LEU A 16 3.82 9.49 -27.08
C LEU A 16 4.22 8.24 -26.29
N LEU A 17 5.00 7.32 -26.86
CA LEU A 17 5.51 6.11 -26.19
C LEU A 17 6.83 6.33 -25.43
N SER A 18 7.46 7.50 -25.55
CA SER A 18 8.63 7.86 -24.72
C SER A 18 8.19 8.25 -23.31
N VAL A 19 7.64 7.29 -22.57
CA VAL A 19 7.34 7.45 -21.14
C VAL A 19 8.63 7.29 -20.36
N SER A 20 9.07 8.34 -19.68
CA SER A 20 10.15 8.24 -18.72
C SER A 20 9.70 7.26 -17.62
N SER A 21 10.32 6.09 -17.56
CA SER A 21 10.03 5.10 -16.53
C SER A 21 10.73 5.55 -15.25
N PHE A 22 9.97 6.08 -14.29
CA PHE A 22 10.44 6.28 -12.93
C PHE A 22 10.11 5.03 -12.12
N GLY A 23 11.08 4.50 -11.37
CA GLY A 23 10.86 3.35 -10.49
C GLY A 23 9.86 3.68 -9.37
N GLN A 24 9.10 2.67 -8.93
CA GLN A 24 8.17 2.82 -7.83
C GLN A 24 8.94 3.01 -6.52
N GLN A 25 8.52 4.00 -5.71
CA GLN A 25 9.21 4.38 -4.48
C GLN A 25 8.54 3.86 -3.20
N ASP A 26 7.26 3.51 -3.24
CA ASP A 26 6.52 3.00 -2.07
C ASP A 26 6.15 1.52 -2.27
N PRO A 27 6.26 0.70 -1.20
CA PRO A 27 5.93 -0.72 -1.26
C PRO A 27 4.47 -0.96 -1.62
N MET A 28 4.21 -1.99 -2.43
CA MET A 28 2.87 -2.41 -2.81
C MET A 28 2.49 -3.68 -2.06
N PHE A 29 1.47 -3.61 -1.23
CA PHE A 29 0.95 -4.77 -0.50
C PHE A 29 -0.13 -5.48 -1.30
N THR A 30 -0.02 -6.80 -1.39
CA THR A 30 -1.06 -7.64 -2.01
C THR A 30 -2.31 -7.70 -1.14
N GLN A 31 -2.11 -7.68 0.18
CA GLN A 31 -3.20 -7.74 1.15
C GLN A 31 -3.61 -6.35 1.68
N TYR A 32 -3.48 -5.27 0.87
CA TYR A 32 -3.90 -3.92 1.26
C TYR A 32 -5.36 -3.85 1.75
N MET A 33 -6.24 -4.72 1.19
CA MET A 33 -7.64 -4.81 1.59
C MET A 33 -7.84 -5.34 3.03
N ASN A 34 -6.81 -5.89 3.65
CA ASN A 34 -6.83 -6.36 5.03
C ASN A 34 -6.27 -5.32 6.02
N ASN A 35 -5.52 -4.33 5.53
CA ASN A 35 -5.03 -3.19 6.31
C ASN A 35 -5.14 -1.88 5.50
N PRO A 36 -6.37 -1.38 5.24
CA PRO A 36 -6.57 -0.15 4.45
C PRO A 36 -5.98 1.11 5.09
N GLN A 37 -5.69 1.11 6.41
CA GLN A 37 -5.10 2.24 7.13
C GLN A 37 -3.74 2.64 6.53
N LEU A 38 -2.94 1.70 6.06
CA LEU A 38 -1.63 1.99 5.45
C LEU A 38 -1.74 2.97 4.28
N ILE A 39 -2.81 2.86 3.50
CA ILE A 39 -3.03 3.68 2.30
C ILE A 39 -4.06 4.80 2.51
N ASN A 40 -4.96 4.69 3.50
CA ASN A 40 -6.02 5.69 3.72
C ASN A 40 -6.23 5.99 5.21
N PRO A 41 -5.81 7.16 5.70
CA PRO A 41 -5.97 7.54 7.11
C PRO A 41 -7.43 7.60 7.57
N ALA A 42 -8.38 7.82 6.65
CA ALA A 42 -9.80 7.85 6.98
C ALA A 42 -10.35 6.49 7.42
N TYR A 43 -9.60 5.40 7.23
CA TYR A 43 -9.99 4.08 7.72
C TYR A 43 -9.83 3.92 9.23
N ALA A 44 -8.97 4.71 9.89
CA ALA A 44 -8.71 4.59 11.32
C ALA A 44 -10.01 4.56 12.15
N GLY A 45 -10.19 3.54 12.97
CA GLY A 45 -11.36 3.34 13.83
C GLY A 45 -12.67 2.92 13.15
N SER A 46 -12.71 2.82 11.80
CA SER A 46 -13.92 2.53 11.04
C SER A 46 -14.51 1.15 11.34
N ASN A 47 -13.71 0.15 11.70
CA ASN A 47 -14.21 -1.17 12.02
C ASN A 47 -14.82 -1.30 13.44
N GLY A 48 -14.85 -0.22 14.21
CA GLY A 48 -15.54 -0.16 15.49
C GLY A 48 -14.83 -0.84 16.67
N ASN A 49 -13.64 -1.40 16.48
CA ASN A 49 -12.89 -2.15 17.48
C ASN A 49 -11.44 -1.65 17.59
N LEU A 50 -10.74 -2.09 18.64
CA LEU A 50 -9.30 -1.93 18.69
C LEU A 50 -8.65 -3.03 17.85
N ASN A 51 -7.92 -2.63 16.82
CA ASN A 51 -7.25 -3.52 15.88
C ASN A 51 -5.76 -3.35 15.90
N PHE A 52 -5.08 -4.48 15.80
CA PHE A 52 -3.66 -4.61 15.53
C PHE A 52 -3.49 -5.36 14.22
N ASN A 53 -2.77 -4.80 13.27
CA ASN A 53 -2.46 -5.45 12.00
C ASN A 53 -0.97 -5.44 11.76
N GLY A 54 -0.45 -6.50 11.15
CA GLY A 54 0.92 -6.56 10.72
C GLY A 54 1.04 -7.24 9.37
N ILE A 55 1.96 -6.75 8.55
CA ILE A 55 2.32 -7.32 7.26
C ILE A 55 3.83 -7.43 7.20
N PHE A 56 4.30 -8.60 6.81
CA PHE A 56 5.69 -8.85 6.43
C PHE A 56 5.71 -9.29 4.97
N ARG A 57 6.45 -8.56 4.14
CA ARG A 57 6.55 -8.81 2.70
C ARG A 57 8.00 -8.99 2.28
N LYS A 58 8.31 -10.09 1.61
CA LYS A 58 9.59 -10.31 0.95
C LYS A 58 9.36 -10.38 -0.55
N GLN A 59 9.80 -9.33 -1.24
CA GLN A 59 9.63 -9.19 -2.67
C GLN A 59 10.73 -9.94 -3.43
N TRP A 60 10.39 -10.51 -4.59
CA TRP A 60 11.30 -11.20 -5.50
C TRP A 60 12.17 -12.28 -4.84
N ALA A 61 11.56 -13.11 -4.00
CA ALA A 61 12.26 -14.22 -3.35
C ALA A 61 12.90 -15.14 -4.39
N GLY A 62 14.03 -15.74 -4.04
CA GLY A 62 14.75 -16.68 -4.91
C GLY A 62 15.39 -16.05 -6.16
N SER A 63 15.44 -14.73 -6.25
CA SER A 63 16.01 -14.01 -7.40
C SER A 63 17.55 -14.10 -7.50
N GLY A 64 18.24 -14.51 -6.43
CA GLY A 64 19.69 -14.34 -6.33
C GLY A 64 20.11 -12.87 -6.16
N ILE A 65 19.14 -11.95 -6.03
CA ILE A 65 19.37 -10.55 -5.72
C ILE A 65 19.50 -10.45 -4.20
N ASP A 66 20.71 -10.26 -3.70
CA ASP A 66 21.00 -10.16 -2.27
C ASP A 66 20.23 -9.03 -1.57
N TRP A 67 19.74 -8.06 -2.34
CA TRP A 67 19.11 -6.82 -1.88
C TRP A 67 17.64 -6.71 -2.28
N ALA A 68 16.97 -7.85 -2.43
CA ALA A 68 15.53 -7.88 -2.74
C ALA A 68 14.72 -7.19 -1.63
N PRO A 69 13.72 -6.35 -1.99
CA PRO A 69 12.99 -5.54 -1.02
C PRO A 69 12.31 -6.37 0.07
N THR A 70 12.44 -5.91 1.31
CA THR A 70 11.77 -6.50 2.47
C THR A 70 11.06 -5.41 3.25
N THR A 71 9.73 -5.55 3.38
CA THR A 71 8.89 -4.55 4.04
C THR A 71 8.20 -5.17 5.25
N THR A 72 8.25 -4.47 6.38
CA THR A 72 7.48 -4.76 7.59
C THR A 72 6.59 -3.59 7.91
N SER A 73 5.29 -3.84 8.12
CA SER A 73 4.36 -2.82 8.59
C SER A 73 3.57 -3.30 9.80
N LEU A 74 3.33 -2.40 10.75
CA LEU A 74 2.48 -2.60 11.91
C LEU A 74 1.52 -1.43 12.01
N SER A 75 0.24 -1.71 12.22
CA SER A 75 -0.81 -0.69 12.37
C SER A 75 -1.67 -1.00 13.58
N ILE A 76 -2.02 0.04 14.31
CA ILE A 76 -2.98 -0.03 15.42
C ILE A 76 -4.02 1.02 15.17
N ASN A 77 -5.30 0.70 15.32
CA ASN A 77 -6.36 1.70 15.28
C ASN A 77 -7.51 1.38 16.24
N SER A 78 -8.19 2.44 16.68
CA SER A 78 -9.33 2.32 17.58
C SER A 78 -10.29 3.49 17.39
N PRO A 79 -11.60 3.25 17.52
CA PRO A 79 -12.58 4.34 17.64
C PRO A 79 -12.58 4.95 19.04
N PHE A 80 -12.84 6.25 19.10
CA PHE A 80 -13.02 7.06 20.29
C PHE A 80 -14.31 7.91 20.20
N LEU A 81 -14.68 8.58 21.30
CA LEU A 81 -15.80 9.53 21.38
C LEU A 81 -17.09 8.98 20.76
N ASP A 82 -17.54 7.81 21.25
CA ASP A 82 -18.74 7.13 20.74
C ASP A 82 -18.71 6.93 19.23
N TYR A 83 -17.53 6.53 18.71
CA TYR A 83 -17.26 6.23 17.30
C TYR A 83 -17.28 7.43 16.35
N LYS A 84 -17.30 8.67 16.87
CA LYS A 84 -17.19 9.87 16.05
C LYS A 84 -15.77 10.14 15.58
N VAL A 85 -14.78 9.61 16.29
CA VAL A 85 -13.37 9.80 16.02
C VAL A 85 -12.68 8.45 15.94
N GLY A 86 -11.82 8.28 14.97
CA GLY A 86 -10.86 7.20 14.87
C GLY A 86 -9.45 7.72 15.06
N VAL A 87 -8.61 6.97 15.76
CA VAL A 87 -7.18 7.23 15.84
C VAL A 87 -6.42 5.99 15.43
N GLY A 88 -5.27 6.21 14.78
CA GLY A 88 -4.39 5.16 14.32
C GLY A 88 -2.93 5.49 14.54
N LEU A 89 -2.12 4.47 14.57
CA LEU A 89 -0.66 4.54 14.56
C LEU A 89 -0.15 3.51 13.57
N ASP A 90 0.73 3.96 12.65
CA ASP A 90 1.40 3.11 11.68
C ASP A 90 2.91 3.16 11.90
N PHE A 91 3.52 1.99 11.85
CA PHE A 91 4.95 1.79 11.73
C PHE A 91 5.23 1.05 10.42
N MET A 92 6.22 1.50 9.68
CA MET A 92 6.69 0.84 8.46
C MET A 92 8.21 0.84 8.42
N HIS A 93 8.80 -0.30 8.07
CA HIS A 93 10.22 -0.47 7.84
C HIS A 93 10.41 -1.16 6.50
N ASP A 94 11.17 -0.53 5.62
CA ASP A 94 11.34 -0.98 4.24
C ASP A 94 12.82 -0.92 3.86
N ASP A 95 13.38 -2.08 3.55
CA ASP A 95 14.76 -2.25 3.09
C ASP A 95 14.77 -2.52 1.59
N ILE A 96 15.40 -1.64 0.82
CA ILE A 96 15.48 -1.73 -0.65
C ILE A 96 16.93 -1.53 -1.07
N GLY A 97 17.70 -2.60 -1.13
CA GLY A 97 19.13 -2.50 -1.45
C GLY A 97 19.88 -1.67 -0.41
N PRO A 98 20.59 -0.60 -0.82
CA PRO A 98 21.32 0.28 0.09
C PRO A 98 20.41 1.30 0.83
N LEU A 99 19.10 1.25 0.55
CA LEU A 99 18.13 2.18 1.12
C LEU A 99 17.33 1.50 2.22
N THR A 100 17.25 2.15 3.37
CA THR A 100 16.34 1.78 4.46
C THR A 100 15.41 2.96 4.75
N LEU A 101 14.11 2.68 4.80
CA LEU A 101 13.08 3.66 5.11
C LEU A 101 12.32 3.20 6.35
N THR A 102 12.39 3.97 7.44
CA THR A 102 11.61 3.69 8.65
C THR A 102 10.62 4.80 8.90
N GLY A 103 9.31 4.50 8.86
CA GLY A 103 8.23 5.47 9.01
C GLY A 103 7.43 5.26 10.28
N ILE A 104 7.05 6.37 10.93
CA ILE A 104 6.08 6.40 12.02
C ILE A 104 5.06 7.47 11.71
N PHE A 105 3.77 7.08 11.69
CA PHE A 105 2.66 7.97 11.37
C PHE A 105 1.52 7.79 12.35
N THR A 106 0.82 8.88 12.59
CA THR A 106 -0.45 8.90 13.33
C THR A 106 -1.57 9.25 12.38
N ASP A 107 -2.71 8.59 12.54
CA ASP A 107 -3.93 8.86 11.80
C ASP A 107 -4.99 9.41 12.74
N TYR A 108 -5.72 10.39 12.24
CA TYR A 108 -6.91 10.94 12.86
C TYR A 108 -8.04 10.90 11.84
N ALA A 109 -9.17 10.29 12.20
CA ALA A 109 -10.32 10.18 11.32
C ALA A 109 -11.57 10.72 12.04
N TYR A 110 -12.37 11.50 11.33
CA TYR A 110 -13.67 11.98 11.81
C TYR A 110 -14.79 11.29 11.04
N HIS A 111 -15.71 10.63 11.77
CA HIS A 111 -16.78 9.82 11.21
C HIS A 111 -18.13 10.57 11.26
N VAL A 112 -18.71 10.79 10.10
CA VAL A 112 -20.05 11.35 9.92
C VAL A 112 -21.00 10.22 9.56
N GLN A 113 -21.87 9.86 10.49
CA GLN A 113 -22.88 8.82 10.26
C GLN A 113 -24.13 9.44 9.65
N PHE A 114 -24.60 8.88 8.54
CA PHE A 114 -25.87 9.22 7.94
C PHE A 114 -26.93 8.25 8.44
N GLN A 115 -28.13 8.76 8.74
CA GLN A 115 -29.23 7.88 9.18
C GLN A 115 -29.50 6.82 8.11
N ASP A 116 -29.28 5.55 8.45
CA ASP A 116 -29.51 4.34 7.65
C ASP A 116 -28.71 4.21 6.34
N GLU A 117 -27.84 5.15 5.97
CA GLU A 117 -27.21 5.19 4.65
C GLU A 117 -25.68 4.92 4.66
N GLY A 118 -25.05 4.83 5.81
CA GLY A 118 -23.61 4.57 5.91
C GLY A 118 -22.85 5.67 6.65
N THR A 119 -21.53 5.59 6.61
CA THR A 119 -20.62 6.50 7.31
C THR A 119 -19.59 7.07 6.35
N LEU A 120 -19.45 8.39 6.32
CA LEU A 120 -18.33 9.08 5.68
C LEU A 120 -17.27 9.38 6.74
N SER A 121 -16.07 8.91 6.50
CA SER A 121 -14.90 9.21 7.32
C SER A 121 -13.95 10.11 6.55
N LEU A 122 -13.47 11.17 7.22
CA LEU A 122 -12.44 12.07 6.70
C LEU A 122 -11.20 11.94 7.56
N GLY A 123 -10.06 11.67 6.95
CA GLY A 123 -8.83 11.32 7.65
C GLY A 123 -7.67 12.26 7.37
N LEU A 124 -6.86 12.43 8.40
CA LEU A 124 -5.57 13.12 8.36
C LEU A 124 -4.49 12.15 8.82
N LYS A 125 -3.35 12.14 8.14
CA LYS A 125 -2.13 11.41 8.52
C LYS A 125 -1.03 12.42 8.80
N GLY A 126 -0.24 12.20 9.83
CA GLY A 126 0.92 13.02 10.13
C GLY A 126 2.04 12.18 10.74
N GLY A 127 3.28 12.44 10.34
CA GLY A 127 4.43 11.70 10.84
C GLY A 127 5.70 11.96 10.05
N PHE A 128 6.63 11.06 10.14
CA PHE A 128 7.90 11.17 9.44
C PHE A 128 8.42 9.81 9.00
N ASN A 129 9.22 9.82 7.93
CA ASN A 129 10.09 8.73 7.54
C ASN A 129 11.53 9.10 7.88
N TYR A 130 12.26 8.19 8.49
CA TYR A 130 13.70 8.26 8.61
C TYR A 130 14.32 7.52 7.42
N TYR A 131 14.96 8.27 6.57
CA TYR A 131 15.63 7.77 5.37
C TYR A 131 17.11 7.54 5.69
N GLN A 132 17.60 6.36 5.36
CA GLN A 132 18.99 5.99 5.49
C GLN A 132 19.48 5.37 4.18
N LYS A 133 20.56 5.90 3.63
CA LYS A 133 21.26 5.34 2.48
C LYS A 133 22.68 4.96 2.89
N ASN A 134 22.97 3.66 2.79
CA ASN A 134 24.29 3.12 3.15
C ASN A 134 24.96 2.54 1.91
N LEU A 135 26.01 3.19 1.43
CA LEU A 135 26.76 2.77 0.25
C LEU A 135 28.01 1.93 0.59
N THR A 136 28.28 1.66 1.88
CA THR A 136 29.52 1.03 2.37
C THR A 136 29.70 -0.42 1.97
N GLY A 137 28.79 -1.05 1.28
CA GLY A 137 28.91 -2.44 0.84
C GLY A 137 28.91 -2.62 -0.67
N LEU A 138 28.87 -1.50 -1.40
CA LEU A 138 28.87 -1.56 -2.86
C LEU A 138 30.30 -1.78 -3.40
N ILE A 139 30.42 -2.71 -4.32
CA ILE A 139 31.65 -2.95 -5.08
C ILE A 139 31.46 -2.27 -6.43
N THR A 140 32.35 -1.34 -6.78
CA THR A 140 32.36 -0.66 -8.06
C THR A 140 33.56 -1.12 -8.87
N ASP A 141 33.41 -1.25 -10.19
CA ASP A 141 34.50 -1.66 -11.11
C ASP A 141 35.57 -0.59 -11.22
N GLU A 142 35.19 0.69 -11.06
CA GLU A 142 36.10 1.83 -11.02
C GLU A 142 35.96 2.55 -9.66
N TYR A 143 37.02 3.30 -9.28
CA TYR A 143 37.00 4.09 -8.04
C TYR A 143 35.89 5.13 -8.11
N ASP A 144 34.88 4.97 -7.22
CA ASP A 144 33.81 5.94 -7.00
C ASP A 144 33.98 6.58 -5.63
N HIS A 145 34.24 7.88 -5.61
CA HIS A 145 34.48 8.68 -4.39
C HIS A 145 33.32 8.54 -3.38
N TYR A 146 32.07 8.44 -3.84
CA TYR A 146 30.89 8.33 -2.97
C TYR A 146 30.75 6.96 -2.32
N VAL A 147 31.12 5.90 -3.02
CA VAL A 147 31.07 4.52 -2.51
C VAL A 147 32.28 4.24 -1.63
N ASN A 148 33.46 4.65 -2.09
CA ASN A 148 34.72 4.33 -1.41
C ASN A 148 34.94 5.17 -0.12
N ASP A 149 34.35 6.36 -0.03
CA ASP A 149 34.40 7.16 1.20
C ASP A 149 33.32 6.76 2.23
N HIS A 150 32.67 5.63 2.05
CA HIS A 150 31.71 5.07 2.99
C HIS A 150 30.55 6.04 3.32
N LEU A 151 29.98 6.65 2.30
CA LEU A 151 28.92 7.64 2.50
C LEU A 151 27.64 7.01 3.08
N VAL A 152 27.27 7.46 4.27
CA VAL A 152 25.98 7.18 4.90
C VAL A 152 25.20 8.50 4.93
N VAL A 153 24.05 8.53 4.27
CA VAL A 153 23.15 9.70 4.29
C VAL A 153 21.92 9.35 5.12
N GLU A 154 21.65 10.17 6.13
CA GLU A 154 20.51 10.01 7.02
C GLU A 154 19.68 11.29 7.05
N LYS A 155 18.36 11.17 6.89
CA LYS A 155 17.47 12.33 6.86
C LYS A 155 16.07 12.02 7.36
N PRO A 156 15.53 12.78 8.32
CA PRO A 156 14.10 12.73 8.63
C PRO A 156 13.29 13.47 7.56
N LEU A 157 12.23 12.84 7.06
CA LEU A 157 11.33 13.37 6.06
C LEU A 157 9.93 13.45 6.67
N PHE A 158 9.50 14.64 7.06
CA PHE A 158 8.16 14.87 7.57
C PHE A 158 7.13 14.75 6.45
N ASN A 159 5.97 14.23 6.78
CA ASN A 159 4.88 14.09 5.85
C ASN A 159 3.53 14.27 6.51
N VAL A 160 2.58 14.71 5.70
CA VAL A 160 1.16 14.74 6.02
C VAL A 160 0.39 14.05 4.91
N GLY A 161 -0.78 13.51 5.24
CA GLY A 161 -1.65 12.85 4.29
C GLY A 161 -3.11 13.13 4.59
N VAL A 162 -3.95 12.90 3.60
CA VAL A 162 -5.40 13.08 3.71
C VAL A 162 -6.13 11.89 3.09
N GLY A 163 -7.34 11.64 3.56
CA GLY A 163 -8.19 10.61 3.00
C GLY A 163 -9.66 10.84 3.25
N ALA A 164 -10.46 10.21 2.43
CA ALA A 164 -11.89 10.07 2.58
C ALA A 164 -12.27 8.60 2.40
N TYR A 165 -13.19 8.11 3.21
CA TYR A 165 -13.63 6.73 3.19
C TYR A 165 -15.12 6.66 3.50
N TYR A 166 -15.93 6.28 2.52
CA TYR A 166 -17.35 6.04 2.71
C TYR A 166 -17.61 4.55 2.77
N TYR A 167 -18.33 4.12 3.78
CA TYR A 167 -18.61 2.69 3.95
C TYR A 167 -20.01 2.44 4.51
N THR A 168 -20.54 1.29 4.10
CA THR A 168 -21.79 0.71 4.57
C THR A 168 -21.52 -0.71 5.11
N ASN A 169 -22.53 -1.48 5.37
CA ASN A 169 -22.38 -2.91 5.69
C ASN A 169 -21.96 -3.77 4.49
N THR A 170 -22.17 -3.27 3.26
CA THR A 170 -22.03 -4.08 2.04
C THR A 170 -21.03 -3.55 1.05
N TYR A 171 -20.70 -2.25 1.08
CA TYR A 171 -19.72 -1.66 0.17
C TYR A 171 -18.93 -0.52 0.79
N PHE A 172 -17.81 -0.23 0.19
CA PHE A 172 -17.00 0.93 0.52
C PHE A 172 -16.42 1.58 -0.74
N ILE A 173 -16.11 2.87 -0.60
CA ILE A 173 -15.35 3.66 -1.57
C ILE A 173 -14.36 4.52 -0.78
N GLY A 174 -13.11 4.53 -1.19
CA GLY A 174 -12.05 5.31 -0.56
C GLY A 174 -11.25 6.12 -1.57
N ALA A 175 -10.82 7.31 -1.15
CA ALA A 175 -9.87 8.14 -1.88
C ALA A 175 -8.85 8.70 -0.89
N SER A 176 -7.55 8.66 -1.22
CA SER A 176 -6.52 9.14 -0.31
C SER A 176 -5.23 9.53 -1.00
N VAL A 177 -4.53 10.48 -0.37
CA VAL A 177 -3.14 10.83 -0.66
C VAL A 177 -2.39 10.77 0.67
N PRO A 178 -1.82 9.61 1.04
CA PRO A 178 -1.17 9.42 2.33
C PRO A 178 0.15 10.19 2.46
N THR A 179 0.69 10.68 1.35
CA THR A 179 1.94 11.44 1.28
C THR A 179 1.71 12.69 0.43
N LEU A 180 1.52 13.86 1.04
CA LEU A 180 1.29 15.12 0.36
C LEU A 180 2.57 15.94 0.16
N ILE A 181 3.53 15.82 1.10
CA ILE A 181 4.77 16.60 1.02
C ILE A 181 5.74 15.88 0.10
N LYS A 182 6.10 16.55 -1.01
CA LYS A 182 7.18 16.10 -1.87
C LYS A 182 8.51 16.40 -1.20
N SER A 183 9.24 15.38 -0.83
CA SER A 183 10.56 15.54 -0.22
C SER A 183 11.64 15.27 -1.25
N SER A 184 12.59 16.21 -1.41
CA SER A 184 13.81 15.99 -2.18
C SER A 184 14.92 15.53 -1.25
N LEU A 185 15.62 14.47 -1.62
CA LEU A 185 16.81 13.97 -0.94
C LEU A 185 18.05 14.63 -1.58
N VAL A 186 18.08 15.96 -1.58
CA VAL A 186 19.26 16.71 -2.03
C VAL A 186 20.22 16.84 -0.86
N ASP A 187 21.42 16.32 -0.98
CA ASP A 187 22.52 16.64 -0.11
C ASP A 187 23.13 17.96 -0.60
N SER A 188 22.95 19.04 0.16
CA SER A 188 23.38 20.39 -0.22
C SER A 188 24.88 20.63 -0.10
N GLU A 189 25.63 19.69 0.45
CA GLU A 189 27.10 19.85 0.63
C GLU A 189 27.94 19.14 -0.45
N ASN A 190 27.36 18.18 -1.17
CA ASN A 190 28.03 17.46 -2.25
C ASN A 190 27.28 17.60 -3.57
N THR A 191 27.98 17.99 -4.60
CA THR A 191 27.53 18.35 -5.96
C THR A 191 26.80 17.29 -6.76
N LEU A 192 26.38 16.18 -6.18
CA LEU A 192 25.50 15.20 -6.80
C LEU A 192 24.07 15.41 -6.31
N GLU A 193 23.28 16.06 -7.14
CA GLU A 193 21.83 16.02 -7.07
C GLU A 193 21.33 14.58 -7.32
N ILE A 194 21.39 13.72 -6.32
CA ILE A 194 20.58 12.50 -6.35
C ILE A 194 19.14 12.97 -6.11
N GLN A 195 18.46 13.35 -7.18
CA GLN A 195 17.06 13.77 -7.15
C GLN A 195 16.17 12.54 -6.91
N SER A 196 16.25 11.94 -5.73
CA SER A 196 15.21 11.02 -5.29
C SER A 196 14.08 11.88 -4.72
N ARG A 197 13.02 12.08 -5.50
CA ARG A 197 11.79 12.74 -5.05
C ARG A 197 10.82 11.68 -4.58
N LYS A 198 10.35 11.81 -3.34
CA LYS A 198 9.16 11.07 -2.92
C LYS A 198 7.94 11.73 -3.56
N GLU A 199 7.36 11.07 -4.56
CA GLU A 199 6.19 11.56 -5.29
C GLU A 199 4.89 11.28 -4.51
N GLN A 200 3.85 12.05 -4.82
CA GLN A 200 2.51 11.87 -4.24
C GLN A 200 1.83 10.68 -4.90
N HIS A 201 1.26 9.80 -4.08
CA HIS A 201 0.44 8.68 -4.52
C HIS A 201 -1.03 8.97 -4.26
N LEU A 202 -1.85 9.00 -5.29
CA LEU A 202 -3.30 9.02 -5.15
C LEU A 202 -3.83 7.59 -5.24
N PHE A 203 -4.55 7.17 -4.21
CA PHE A 203 -5.23 5.88 -4.15
C PHE A 203 -6.73 6.07 -4.26
N LEU A 204 -7.37 5.30 -5.13
CA LEU A 204 -8.81 5.14 -5.18
C LEU A 204 -9.12 3.66 -4.96
N THR A 205 -9.97 3.37 -4.00
CA THR A 205 -10.33 2.00 -3.64
C THR A 205 -11.84 1.83 -3.60
N ALA A 206 -12.32 0.67 -3.98
CA ALA A 206 -13.72 0.31 -3.83
C ALA A 206 -13.88 -1.21 -3.61
N GLY A 207 -14.95 -1.60 -2.96
CA GLY A 207 -15.29 -3.00 -2.79
C GLY A 207 -16.74 -3.19 -2.43
N TYR A 208 -17.23 -4.38 -2.72
CA TYR A 208 -18.61 -4.79 -2.43
C TYR A 208 -18.61 -6.20 -1.84
N VAL A 209 -19.54 -6.48 -0.94
CA VAL A 209 -19.78 -7.82 -0.41
C VAL A 209 -21.15 -8.31 -0.85
N PHE A 210 -21.15 -9.37 -1.63
CA PHE A 210 -22.35 -10.11 -2.02
C PHE A 210 -22.60 -11.23 -1.02
N ASP A 211 -23.73 -11.17 -0.32
CA ASP A 211 -24.22 -12.27 0.52
C ASP A 211 -24.88 -13.32 -0.38
N ILE A 212 -24.13 -14.37 -0.74
CA ILE A 212 -24.65 -15.44 -1.62
C ILE A 212 -25.58 -16.36 -0.83
N ASN A 213 -25.15 -16.73 0.38
CA ASN A 213 -25.94 -17.49 1.35
C ASN A 213 -25.36 -17.30 2.77
N THR A 214 -25.93 -17.97 3.76
CA THR A 214 -25.51 -17.85 5.17
C THR A 214 -24.06 -18.30 5.45
N LEU A 215 -23.50 -19.13 4.58
CA LEU A 215 -22.15 -19.71 4.75
C LEU A 215 -21.11 -19.06 3.84
N PHE A 216 -21.56 -18.45 2.74
CA PHE A 216 -20.67 -17.98 1.68
C PHE A 216 -20.99 -16.56 1.26
N LYS A 217 -19.95 -15.72 1.24
CA LYS A 217 -19.97 -14.36 0.71
C LYS A 217 -18.89 -14.20 -0.35
N PHE A 218 -19.11 -13.30 -1.29
CA PHE A 218 -18.16 -12.96 -2.34
C PHE A 218 -17.82 -11.48 -2.27
N LYS A 219 -16.52 -11.16 -2.20
CA LYS A 219 -16.03 -9.79 -2.07
C LYS A 219 -15.08 -9.43 -3.22
N PRO A 220 -15.55 -8.80 -4.30
CA PRO A 220 -14.70 -8.10 -5.24
C PRO A 220 -14.20 -6.79 -4.63
N THR A 221 -12.93 -6.48 -4.88
CA THR A 221 -12.31 -5.20 -4.53
C THR A 221 -11.46 -4.69 -5.69
N THR A 222 -11.29 -3.39 -5.75
CA THR A 222 -10.43 -2.75 -6.74
C THR A 222 -9.62 -1.63 -6.10
N MET A 223 -8.41 -1.43 -6.61
CA MET A 223 -7.56 -0.30 -6.29
C MET A 223 -6.97 0.30 -7.57
N LEU A 224 -7.00 1.61 -7.64
CA LEU A 224 -6.32 2.37 -8.65
C LEU A 224 -5.32 3.29 -7.94
N ARG A 225 -4.05 3.20 -8.34
CA ARG A 225 -2.97 4.02 -7.84
C ARG A 225 -2.40 4.86 -8.97
N MET A 226 -2.31 6.15 -8.72
CA MET A 226 -1.75 7.13 -9.65
C MET A 226 -0.57 7.84 -8.99
N VAL A 227 0.54 7.88 -9.71
CA VAL A 227 1.78 8.56 -9.31
C VAL A 227 2.21 9.43 -10.48
N ASN A 228 2.64 10.66 -10.20
CA ASN A 228 3.10 11.54 -11.26
C ASN A 228 4.35 10.97 -11.93
N GLY A 229 4.35 10.88 -13.25
CA GLY A 229 5.47 10.34 -14.03
C GLY A 229 5.55 8.81 -14.09
N SER A 230 4.56 8.07 -13.54
CA SER A 230 4.50 6.61 -13.62
C SER A 230 3.21 6.13 -14.27
N PRO A 231 3.19 4.96 -14.93
CA PRO A 231 1.95 4.36 -15.40
C PRO A 231 0.95 4.14 -14.26
N ILE A 232 -0.33 4.27 -14.58
CA ILE A 232 -1.41 3.99 -13.63
C ILE A 232 -1.38 2.51 -13.27
N SER A 233 -1.30 2.19 -11.97
CA SER A 233 -1.44 0.82 -11.48
C SER A 233 -2.90 0.55 -11.15
N PHE A 234 -3.45 -0.50 -11.72
CA PHE A 234 -4.84 -0.93 -11.50
C PHE A 234 -4.85 -2.37 -11.02
N GLU A 235 -5.58 -2.61 -9.93
CA GLU A 235 -5.72 -3.91 -9.31
C GLU A 235 -7.18 -4.31 -9.17
N LEU A 236 -7.44 -5.58 -9.46
CA LEU A 236 -8.71 -6.24 -9.18
C LEU A 236 -8.47 -7.46 -8.28
N SER A 237 -9.28 -7.61 -7.26
CA SER A 237 -9.25 -8.78 -6.39
C SER A 237 -10.65 -9.37 -6.24
N ALA A 238 -10.71 -10.67 -6.11
CA ALA A 238 -11.93 -11.42 -5.86
C ALA A 238 -11.70 -12.38 -4.69
N THR A 239 -12.42 -12.16 -3.60
CA THR A 239 -12.27 -12.95 -2.36
C THR A 239 -13.57 -13.71 -2.04
N ALA A 240 -13.46 -15.01 -1.86
CA ALA A 240 -14.48 -15.87 -1.31
C ALA A 240 -14.35 -15.90 0.22
N ILE A 241 -15.46 -15.73 0.94
CA ILE A 241 -15.50 -15.72 2.40
C ILE A 241 -16.41 -16.85 2.86
N PHE A 242 -15.84 -17.80 3.61
CA PHE A 242 -16.56 -18.94 4.16
C PHE A 242 -16.77 -18.81 5.67
N VAL A 243 -18.02 -18.90 6.11
CA VAL A 243 -18.43 -18.92 7.53
C VAL A 243 -17.83 -17.76 8.32
N GLU A 244 -17.47 -16.65 7.63
CA GLU A 244 -16.78 -15.47 8.21
C GLU A 244 -15.45 -15.80 8.93
N LYS A 245 -14.86 -16.96 8.63
CA LYS A 245 -13.62 -17.46 9.27
C LYS A 245 -12.50 -17.79 8.29
N ILE A 246 -12.83 -18.06 7.04
CA ILE A 246 -11.88 -18.43 6.00
C ILE A 246 -12.09 -17.49 4.81
N TRP A 247 -11.03 -16.87 4.36
CA TRP A 247 -10.98 -16.01 3.17
C TRP A 247 -9.98 -16.62 2.21
N PHE A 248 -10.39 -16.79 0.98
CA PHE A 248 -9.52 -17.23 -0.11
C PHE A 248 -9.79 -16.36 -1.34
N GLY A 249 -8.75 -15.86 -1.99
CA GLY A 249 -8.95 -14.98 -3.13
C GLY A 249 -7.78 -14.96 -4.09
N VAL A 250 -8.05 -14.30 -5.20
CA VAL A 250 -7.09 -14.03 -6.26
C VAL A 250 -7.04 -12.53 -6.51
N MET A 251 -5.90 -12.04 -6.93
CA MET A 251 -5.69 -10.64 -7.31
C MET A 251 -4.95 -10.58 -8.63
N TYR A 252 -5.27 -9.61 -9.45
CA TYR A 252 -4.55 -9.29 -10.67
C TYR A 252 -4.19 -7.81 -10.69
N ARG A 253 -2.91 -7.53 -10.72
CA ARG A 253 -2.34 -6.19 -10.94
C ARG A 253 -1.91 -6.10 -12.39
N PHE A 254 -2.58 -5.26 -13.14
CA PHE A 254 -2.36 -5.14 -14.58
C PHE A 254 -0.91 -4.74 -14.89
N GLY A 255 -0.27 -5.56 -15.73
CA GLY A 255 1.11 -5.33 -16.18
C GLY A 255 2.20 -5.64 -15.16
N ASP A 256 1.88 -6.18 -13.97
CA ASP A 256 2.86 -6.42 -12.91
C ASP A 256 2.78 -7.84 -12.33
N ALA A 257 1.65 -8.23 -11.74
CA ALA A 257 1.58 -9.48 -11.00
C ALA A 257 0.17 -10.11 -10.95
N MET A 258 0.13 -11.43 -10.78
CA MET A 258 -1.04 -12.18 -10.29
C MET A 258 -0.74 -12.69 -8.90
N ALA A 259 -1.73 -12.67 -8.01
CA ALA A 259 -1.55 -13.21 -6.67
C ALA A 259 -2.69 -14.12 -6.24
N VAL A 260 -2.36 -15.04 -5.35
CA VAL A 260 -3.32 -15.80 -4.55
C VAL A 260 -3.15 -15.41 -3.10
N HIS A 261 -4.25 -15.29 -2.37
CA HIS A 261 -4.20 -15.01 -0.94
C HIS A 261 -5.19 -15.86 -0.17
N ALA A 262 -4.80 -16.22 1.03
CA ALA A 262 -5.66 -16.91 1.98
C ALA A 262 -5.52 -16.26 3.36
N ARG A 263 -6.62 -16.21 4.12
CA ARG A 263 -6.66 -15.73 5.49
C ARG A 263 -7.64 -16.59 6.29
N PHE A 264 -7.36 -16.84 7.55
CA PHE A 264 -8.23 -17.60 8.42
C PHE A 264 -8.20 -17.05 9.85
N GLU A 265 -9.33 -17.13 10.52
CA GLU A 265 -9.46 -16.81 11.92
C GLU A 265 -9.10 -18.05 12.76
N VAL A 266 -7.92 -18.01 13.41
CA VAL A 266 -7.39 -19.10 14.24
C VAL A 266 -8.12 -19.20 15.57
N LYS A 267 -8.41 -18.04 16.16
CA LYS A 267 -9.11 -17.86 17.42
C LYS A 267 -9.86 -16.54 17.35
N ASP A 268 -10.91 -16.39 18.16
CA ASP A 268 -11.72 -15.17 18.18
C ASP A 268 -10.89 -13.90 18.15
N GLY A 269 -11.04 -13.17 17.05
CA GLY A 269 -10.33 -11.93 16.79
C GLY A 269 -8.89 -12.06 16.30
N PHE A 270 -8.26 -13.26 16.33
CA PHE A 270 -6.92 -13.47 15.82
C PHE A 270 -6.94 -14.12 14.43
N GLN A 271 -6.36 -13.46 13.45
CA GLN A 271 -6.33 -13.90 12.06
C GLN A 271 -4.90 -13.99 11.56
N LEU A 272 -4.65 -15.00 10.75
CA LEU A 272 -3.40 -15.17 9.99
C LEU A 272 -3.73 -15.24 8.50
N GLY A 273 -2.89 -14.65 7.69
CA GLY A 273 -3.01 -14.65 6.25
C GLY A 273 -1.66 -14.83 5.56
N TYR A 274 -1.74 -15.32 4.34
CA TYR A 274 -0.59 -15.46 3.47
C TYR A 274 -1.00 -15.13 2.04
N SER A 275 -0.12 -14.46 1.32
CA SER A 275 -0.25 -14.30 -0.12
C SER A 275 1.06 -14.63 -0.85
N TYR A 276 0.88 -15.04 -2.10
CA TYR A 276 1.96 -15.29 -3.03
C TYR A 276 1.67 -14.59 -4.34
N ASP A 277 2.58 -13.69 -4.76
CA ASP A 277 2.48 -12.96 -6.00
C ASP A 277 3.41 -13.59 -7.05
N LEU A 278 2.85 -13.96 -8.18
CA LEU A 278 3.57 -14.31 -9.39
C LEU A 278 3.80 -13.05 -10.22
N THR A 279 5.04 -12.68 -10.44
CA THR A 279 5.41 -11.60 -11.34
C THR A 279 5.04 -11.97 -12.78
N THR A 280 4.29 -11.09 -13.47
CA THR A 280 3.87 -11.29 -14.86
C THR A 280 4.60 -10.36 -15.84
N SER A 281 5.36 -9.40 -15.32
CA SER A 281 6.22 -8.52 -16.10
C SER A 281 7.53 -9.20 -16.51
N GLU A 282 8.38 -8.53 -17.27
CA GLU A 282 9.69 -9.04 -17.70
C GLU A 282 10.61 -9.45 -16.53
N LEU A 283 10.37 -8.89 -15.35
CA LEU A 283 11.06 -9.26 -14.11
C LEU A 283 10.79 -10.72 -13.68
N SER A 284 9.79 -11.40 -14.24
CA SER A 284 9.47 -12.81 -13.94
C SER A 284 10.63 -13.77 -14.23
N GLN A 285 11.53 -13.38 -15.13
CA GLN A 285 12.72 -14.20 -15.49
C GLN A 285 13.79 -14.19 -14.39
N TYR A 286 13.73 -13.21 -13.47
CA TYR A 286 14.78 -12.96 -12.47
C TYR A 286 14.32 -13.22 -11.04
N ASN A 287 13.08 -13.66 -10.81
CA ASN A 287 12.57 -13.90 -9.46
C ASN A 287 11.59 -15.07 -9.42
N SER A 288 11.44 -15.65 -8.23
CA SER A 288 10.49 -16.74 -7.96
C SER A 288 9.20 -16.24 -7.28
N GLY A 289 8.87 -14.96 -7.44
CA GLY A 289 7.65 -14.35 -6.88
C GLY A 289 7.89 -13.63 -5.56
N THR A 290 6.79 -13.17 -4.95
CA THR A 290 6.78 -12.38 -3.72
C THR A 290 5.91 -13.03 -2.67
N HIS A 291 6.40 -13.10 -1.45
CA HIS A 291 5.70 -13.68 -0.30
C HIS A 291 5.24 -12.57 0.64
N GLU A 292 4.01 -12.68 1.14
CA GLU A 292 3.47 -11.75 2.13
C GLU A 292 2.73 -12.51 3.22
N ILE A 293 3.09 -12.24 4.47
CA ILE A 293 2.44 -12.79 5.66
C ILE A 293 1.66 -11.66 6.32
N PHE A 294 0.41 -11.91 6.66
CA PHE A 294 -0.47 -11.00 7.37
C PHE A 294 -0.89 -11.60 8.70
N PHE A 295 -0.94 -10.76 9.73
CA PHE A 295 -1.61 -11.10 10.98
C PHE A 295 -2.49 -9.93 11.44
N SER A 296 -3.58 -10.26 12.12
CA SER A 296 -4.46 -9.27 12.72
C SER A 296 -4.97 -9.78 14.07
N TYR A 297 -5.12 -8.85 15.01
CA TYR A 297 -5.77 -9.12 16.28
C TYR A 297 -6.77 -8.02 16.59
N THR A 298 -8.05 -8.41 16.72
CA THR A 298 -9.17 -7.52 16.98
C THR A 298 -9.69 -7.73 18.39
N ILE A 299 -9.58 -6.73 19.24
CA ILE A 299 -10.20 -6.71 20.56
C ILE A 299 -11.61 -6.12 20.41
N ARG A 300 -12.61 -7.00 20.48
CA ARG A 300 -14.02 -6.59 20.33
C ARG A 300 -14.49 -5.88 21.59
N LYS A 301 -14.98 -4.65 21.45
CA LYS A 301 -15.64 -3.93 22.54
C LYS A 301 -17.03 -4.52 22.76
N SER A 302 -17.33 -4.91 24.01
CA SER A 302 -18.70 -5.28 24.43
C SER A 302 -19.55 -4.02 24.45
N GLY A 303 -20.52 -3.87 23.57
CA GLY A 303 -21.36 -2.66 23.49
C GLY A 303 -22.27 -2.66 22.25
N LYS A 304 -22.92 -1.53 21.99
CA LYS A 304 -23.87 -1.32 20.88
C LYS A 304 -23.33 -1.83 19.55
N ARG A 305 -24.19 -2.55 18.82
CA ARG A 305 -23.94 -2.98 17.45
C ARG A 305 -23.88 -1.74 16.56
N ILE A 306 -22.70 -1.40 16.08
CA ILE A 306 -22.49 -0.25 15.19
C ILE A 306 -22.37 -0.78 13.76
N LEU A 307 -22.83 0.02 12.80
CA LEU A 307 -22.51 -0.16 11.40
C LEU A 307 -20.98 -0.15 11.29
N SER A 308 -20.40 -1.29 11.12
CA SER A 308 -18.96 -1.47 10.99
C SER A 308 -18.74 -2.29 9.73
N PRO A 309 -17.80 -1.93 8.88
CA PRO A 309 -17.47 -2.72 7.72
C PRO A 309 -16.78 -4.01 8.18
N ARG A 310 -17.58 -5.01 8.60
CA ARG A 310 -17.10 -6.30 9.11
C ARG A 310 -16.16 -7.03 8.16
N TYR A 311 -16.19 -6.66 6.89
CA TYR A 311 -15.52 -7.37 5.81
C TYR A 311 -14.45 -6.53 5.11
N PHE A 312 -14.26 -5.28 5.55
CA PHE A 312 -13.34 -4.33 4.91
C PHE A 312 -12.24 -3.88 5.84
#